data_890d4d5d871d3d01c7b75d16ec758711
#
_entry.id   890d4d5d871d3d01c7b75d16ec758711
#
_cell.length_a   1.000
_cell.length_b   1.000
_cell.length_c   1.000
_cell.angle_alpha   90.00
_cell.angle_beta   90.00
_cell.angle_gamma   90.00
#
_symmetry.space_group_name_H-M   'P 1'
#
loop_
_entity.id
_entity.type
_entity.pdbx_description
1 polymer ?
#
loop_
_entity_poly.entity_id
_entity_poly.type
_entity_poly.pdbx_seq_one_letter_code
_entity_poly.pdbx_strand_id
1 'polypeptide(L)'
;MRRLIIQTLSLVVIALLSHTTAIADKPRLVVNIIVGSLSNSDLDRYSANFSDGGFKLLMEGGVRYHNANLDYANTSTAAGLATIATGTEPATHGVVGTHWWNYVDGSYVELIFDNKAYAVEPSTGTGKYSPHRLSAPTMGDMLVMHDRESKSCTIAVDPLSAILLTGKQGIAYWAESKQTRWTTSSAYTQNLPKWVAEYNREEQNKMYQLKRWRPIYVAQHYTNSEVAVLEGITGKTTSLISDINLNLANSDYGKMCYTPAGNTMLLKFAFQYITKESLGRDEHPDILNISLDTARYIAETYGTESMEYEDMLYRLDKDIEDFLVRLFAQFKHKEDVVVTLSSYHGTSPSYNLKNSATRERFNIGQMEVLVNAFLGAKYGSDKYILGFANKALYLNHTLLNSKRMDIPTIREEVATFLLQMRGVSSAISATALRNTYFGAGRSRLVQQSFYPTRSGDVIIDLLPGWIFEREDRRSSSDGGYNYDRNVPLMIYRNGNAQSVEREVSLSALAPTLAYILGIERPWASTETALYEFR
;
A
#
# COMPACT_ATOMS: atom_id res chain seq x y z
N MET A 1 9.39 -36.75 58.90
CA MET A 1 9.68 -36.88 57.47
C MET A 1 8.42 -36.86 56.58
N ARG A 2 7.38 -37.69 56.80
CA ARG A 2 6.18 -37.65 55.91
C ARG A 2 5.42 -36.32 55.86
N ARG A 3 5.31 -35.55 56.97
CA ARG A 3 4.64 -34.24 56.95
C ARG A 3 5.44 -33.14 56.23
N LEU A 4 6.77 -33.22 56.26
CA LEU A 4 7.63 -32.25 55.51
C LEU A 4 7.59 -32.50 53.99
N ILE A 5 7.48 -33.77 53.56
CA ILE A 5 7.38 -34.12 52.15
C ILE A 5 6.03 -33.70 51.55
N ILE A 6 4.95 -33.77 52.30
CA ILE A 6 3.62 -33.34 51.86
C ILE A 6 3.56 -31.80 51.74
N GLN A 7 4.18 -31.05 52.64
CA GLN A 7 4.23 -29.59 52.57
C GLN A 7 5.13 -29.07 51.41
N THR A 8 6.25 -29.75 51.12
CA THR A 8 7.09 -29.42 49.97
C THR A 8 6.42 -29.79 48.65
N LEU A 9 5.69 -30.90 48.56
CA LEU A 9 4.93 -31.25 47.36
C LEU A 9 3.77 -30.26 47.11
N SER A 10 3.08 -29.81 48.14
CA SER A 10 2.00 -28.82 48.03
C SER A 10 2.51 -27.44 47.57
N LEU A 11 3.68 -27.03 48.06
CA LEU A 11 4.31 -25.77 47.61
C LEU A 11 4.82 -25.83 46.17
N VAL A 12 5.33 -26.95 45.70
CA VAL A 12 5.76 -27.16 44.31
C VAL A 12 4.54 -27.24 43.37
N VAL A 13 3.44 -27.85 43.79
CA VAL A 13 2.21 -27.87 42.98
C VAL A 13 1.54 -26.50 42.91
N ILE A 14 1.60 -25.68 43.98
CA ILE A 14 1.10 -24.28 43.94
C ILE A 14 2.01 -23.42 43.10
N ALA A 15 3.34 -23.62 43.12
CA ALA A 15 4.26 -22.90 42.24
C ALA A 15 4.14 -23.30 40.76
N LEU A 16 3.73 -24.54 40.47
CA LEU A 16 3.46 -25.00 39.08
C LEU A 16 2.07 -24.58 38.56
N LEU A 17 1.12 -24.28 39.44
CA LEU A 17 -0.21 -23.77 39.06
C LEU A 17 -0.25 -22.24 38.92
N SER A 18 0.80 -21.52 39.33
CA SER A 18 0.88 -20.07 39.15
C SER A 18 1.52 -19.63 37.81
N HIS A 19 1.87 -20.56 36.94
CA HIS A 19 2.07 -20.27 35.52
C HIS A 19 0.71 -20.31 34.82
N THR A 20 -0.24 -19.53 35.30
CA THR A 20 -1.27 -19.04 34.41
C THR A 20 -0.52 -18.22 33.38
N THR A 21 -0.37 -18.75 32.16
CA THR A 21 -0.12 -17.91 30.99
C THR A 21 -1.15 -16.79 31.10
N ALA A 22 -0.71 -15.60 31.51
CA ALA A 22 -1.54 -14.42 31.40
C ALA A 22 -1.89 -14.37 29.92
N ILE A 23 -3.13 -14.72 29.58
CA ILE A 23 -3.67 -14.42 28.25
C ILE A 23 -3.51 -12.90 28.20
N ALA A 24 -2.57 -12.43 27.38
CA ALA A 24 -2.34 -10.99 27.25
C ALA A 24 -3.70 -10.37 26.90
N ASP A 25 -4.15 -9.42 27.71
CA ASP A 25 -5.44 -8.76 27.48
C ASP A 25 -5.50 -8.30 26.03
N LYS A 26 -6.65 -8.56 25.37
CA LYS A 26 -6.85 -8.14 23.99
C LYS A 26 -6.67 -6.63 23.89
N PRO A 27 -5.96 -6.12 22.87
CA PRO A 27 -5.88 -4.69 22.68
C PRO A 27 -7.26 -4.12 22.37
N ARG A 28 -7.48 -2.90 22.79
CA ARG A 28 -8.71 -2.15 22.51
C ARG A 28 -8.66 -1.43 21.17
N LEU A 29 -7.45 -1.09 20.71
CA LEU A 29 -7.25 -0.37 19.46
C LEU A 29 -6.05 -0.92 18.70
N VAL A 30 -6.24 -1.22 17.43
CA VAL A 30 -5.17 -1.46 16.46
C VAL A 30 -5.07 -0.26 15.54
N VAL A 31 -3.89 0.34 15.44
CA VAL A 31 -3.59 1.42 14.49
C VAL A 31 -2.57 0.92 13.47
N ASN A 32 -2.99 0.75 12.23
CA ASN A 32 -2.12 0.37 11.13
C ASN A 32 -1.63 1.63 10.40
N ILE A 33 -0.34 1.93 10.49
CA ILE A 33 0.32 2.99 9.74
C ILE A 33 0.94 2.39 8.48
N ILE A 34 0.45 2.78 7.32
CA ILE A 34 0.91 2.29 6.02
C ILE A 34 1.57 3.45 5.29
N VAL A 35 2.89 3.39 5.07
CA VAL A 35 3.66 4.44 4.40
C VAL A 35 3.95 4.03 2.97
N GLY A 36 3.48 4.80 2.00
CA GLY A 36 3.64 4.47 0.59
C GLY A 36 5.09 4.53 0.11
N SER A 37 5.51 3.55 -0.68
CA SER A 37 6.85 3.48 -1.29
C SER A 37 8.02 3.50 -0.29
N LEU A 38 7.80 3.06 0.95
CA LEU A 38 8.84 2.96 1.98
C LEU A 38 9.48 1.58 1.94
N SER A 39 10.81 1.52 1.93
CA SER A 39 11.58 0.27 2.05
C SER A 39 12.28 0.16 3.42
N ASN A 40 12.66 -1.06 3.80
CA ASN A 40 13.51 -1.26 4.99
C ASN A 40 14.84 -0.51 4.85
N SER A 41 15.41 -0.49 3.64
CA SER A 41 16.67 0.21 3.37
C SER A 41 16.57 1.73 3.54
N ASP A 42 15.41 2.34 3.29
CA ASP A 42 15.20 3.77 3.54
C ASP A 42 15.19 4.07 5.04
N LEU A 43 14.52 3.23 5.84
CA LEU A 43 14.52 3.39 7.29
C LEU A 43 15.92 3.27 7.87
N ASP A 44 16.71 2.28 7.44
CA ASP A 44 18.09 2.12 7.91
C ASP A 44 18.98 3.29 7.48
N ARG A 45 18.86 3.71 6.21
CA ARG A 45 19.65 4.80 5.61
C ARG A 45 19.48 6.13 6.34
N TYR A 46 18.27 6.46 6.75
CA TYR A 46 17.93 7.77 7.31
C TYR A 46 17.77 7.76 8.84
N SER A 47 17.95 6.60 9.49
CA SER A 47 17.69 6.38 10.93
C SER A 47 18.44 7.31 11.87
N ALA A 48 19.63 7.79 11.47
CA ALA A 48 20.48 8.66 12.31
C ALA A 48 19.78 9.97 12.73
N ASN A 49 18.87 10.48 11.88
CA ASN A 49 18.15 11.74 12.14
C ASN A 49 16.69 11.54 12.56
N PHE A 50 16.24 10.30 12.76
CA PHE A 50 14.91 10.04 13.29
C PHE A 50 14.83 10.33 14.78
N SER A 51 13.65 10.77 15.24
CA SER A 51 13.34 11.01 16.65
C SER A 51 13.14 9.70 17.40
N ASP A 52 13.36 9.73 18.72
CA ASP A 52 13.20 8.54 19.55
C ASP A 52 11.73 8.12 19.71
N GLY A 53 10.79 9.05 19.53
CA GLY A 53 9.34 8.81 19.65
C GLY A 53 8.63 8.51 18.32
N GLY A 54 9.31 8.66 17.18
CA GLY A 54 8.79 8.43 15.84
C GLY A 54 9.10 7.03 15.31
N PHE A 55 9.77 6.97 14.16
CA PHE A 55 10.15 5.67 13.56
C PHE A 55 11.01 4.83 14.50
N LYS A 56 11.95 5.42 15.25
CA LYS A 56 12.80 4.66 16.20
C LYS A 56 11.99 3.94 17.26
N LEU A 57 10.93 4.55 17.79
CA LEU A 57 10.06 3.87 18.75
C LEU A 57 9.51 2.55 18.18
N LEU A 58 9.09 2.56 16.92
CA LEU A 58 8.55 1.36 16.26
C LEU A 58 9.65 0.37 15.88
N MET A 59 10.82 0.87 15.43
CA MET A 59 11.98 0.07 15.02
C MET A 59 12.62 -0.68 16.20
N GLU A 60 12.71 -0.04 17.36
CA GLU A 60 13.47 -0.54 18.50
C GLU A 60 12.55 -1.01 19.64
N GLY A 61 11.34 -0.45 19.75
CA GLY A 61 10.37 -0.79 20.79
C GLY A 61 9.34 -1.84 20.39
N GLY A 62 9.25 -2.20 19.12
CA GLY A 62 8.34 -3.22 18.58
C GLY A 62 9.07 -4.46 18.08
N VAL A 63 8.31 -5.43 17.57
CA VAL A 63 8.85 -6.54 16.79
C VAL A 63 9.10 -6.04 15.37
N ARG A 64 10.37 -5.95 14.98
CA ARG A 64 10.81 -5.50 13.66
C ARG A 64 11.24 -6.67 12.80
N TYR A 65 10.65 -6.81 11.62
CA TYR A 65 11.00 -7.81 10.60
C TYR A 65 11.85 -7.15 9.51
N HIS A 66 13.14 -7.52 9.43
CA HIS A 66 14.08 -6.97 8.43
C HIS A 66 13.86 -7.54 7.03
N ASN A 67 13.20 -8.69 6.93
CA ASN A 67 13.00 -9.39 5.67
C ASN A 67 11.53 -9.75 5.44
N ALA A 68 10.65 -8.73 5.50
CA ALA A 68 9.25 -8.88 5.13
C ALA A 68 9.06 -8.62 3.63
N ASN A 69 8.44 -9.57 2.93
CA ASN A 69 8.34 -9.54 1.47
C ASN A 69 6.90 -9.68 0.97
N LEU A 70 6.64 -9.06 -0.17
CA LEU A 70 5.49 -9.36 -1.01
C LEU A 70 5.81 -10.63 -1.83
N ASP A 71 4.98 -11.67 -1.75
CA ASP A 71 5.23 -12.97 -2.37
C ASP A 71 4.69 -13.07 -3.80
N TYR A 72 4.68 -11.95 -4.53
CA TYR A 72 4.23 -11.84 -5.91
C TYR A 72 5.02 -10.79 -6.70
N ALA A 73 4.91 -10.83 -8.04
CA ALA A 73 5.67 -9.99 -8.96
C ALA A 73 4.99 -8.67 -9.31
N ASN A 74 3.67 -8.58 -9.19
CA ASN A 74 2.92 -7.35 -9.48
C ASN A 74 2.81 -6.48 -8.23
N THR A 75 3.85 -5.73 -7.95
CA THR A 75 3.99 -4.85 -6.78
C THR A 75 3.31 -3.50 -6.97
N SER A 76 2.12 -3.48 -7.59
CA SER A 76 1.33 -2.26 -7.73
C SER A 76 0.71 -1.83 -6.38
N THR A 77 0.48 -0.53 -6.21
CA THR A 77 -0.17 0.04 -5.03
C THR A 77 -1.47 -0.70 -4.66
N ALA A 78 -2.33 -0.95 -5.65
CA ALA A 78 -3.61 -1.62 -5.41
C ALA A 78 -3.43 -3.05 -4.88
N ALA A 79 -2.48 -3.80 -5.46
CA ALA A 79 -2.19 -5.18 -5.03
C ALA A 79 -1.65 -5.21 -3.59
N GLY A 80 -0.68 -4.33 -3.27
CA GLY A 80 -0.10 -4.26 -1.93
C GLY A 80 -1.10 -3.86 -0.84
N LEU A 81 -1.94 -2.87 -1.10
CA LEU A 81 -3.01 -2.47 -0.19
C LEU A 81 -3.99 -3.61 0.10
N ALA A 82 -4.44 -4.31 -0.95
CA ALA A 82 -5.33 -5.45 -0.79
C ALA A 82 -4.65 -6.59 -0.02
N THR A 83 -3.35 -6.85 -0.25
CA THR A 83 -2.59 -7.86 0.48
C THR A 83 -2.49 -7.55 1.97
N ILE A 84 -2.17 -6.32 2.36
CA ILE A 84 -2.15 -5.88 3.76
C ILE A 84 -3.52 -6.09 4.42
N ALA A 85 -4.58 -5.73 3.71
CA ALA A 85 -5.93 -5.77 4.25
C ALA A 85 -6.50 -7.19 4.38
N THR A 86 -6.18 -8.08 3.43
CA THR A 86 -6.82 -9.40 3.31
C THR A 86 -5.95 -10.58 3.76
N GLY A 87 -4.63 -10.37 3.88
CA GLY A 87 -3.68 -11.42 4.23
C GLY A 87 -3.50 -12.48 3.14
N THR A 88 -3.68 -12.10 1.87
CA THR A 88 -3.47 -13.01 0.72
C THR A 88 -2.95 -12.27 -0.51
N GLU A 89 -2.64 -12.99 -1.60
CA GLU A 89 -2.00 -12.50 -2.80
C GLU A 89 -3.03 -12.08 -3.88
N PRO A 90 -2.61 -11.34 -4.93
CA PRO A 90 -3.46 -10.94 -6.06
C PRO A 90 -4.19 -12.08 -6.74
N ALA A 91 -3.57 -13.25 -6.83
CA ALA A 91 -4.19 -14.47 -7.37
C ALA A 91 -5.46 -14.89 -6.60
N THR A 92 -5.61 -14.49 -5.34
CA THR A 92 -6.73 -14.84 -4.48
C THR A 92 -7.67 -13.66 -4.24
N HIS A 93 -7.15 -12.48 -3.80
CA HIS A 93 -8.01 -11.32 -3.54
C HIS A 93 -8.50 -10.61 -4.80
N GLY A 94 -7.96 -10.97 -5.99
CA GLY A 94 -8.45 -10.52 -7.29
C GLY A 94 -8.08 -9.09 -7.66
N VAL A 95 -7.23 -8.40 -6.90
CA VAL A 95 -6.78 -7.04 -7.19
C VAL A 95 -5.45 -7.12 -7.96
N VAL A 96 -5.54 -7.06 -9.28
CA VAL A 96 -4.38 -7.12 -10.18
C VAL A 96 -3.81 -5.73 -10.52
N GLY A 97 -4.52 -4.67 -10.14
CA GLY A 97 -4.15 -3.29 -10.38
C GLY A 97 -5.39 -2.40 -10.32
N THR A 98 -5.27 -1.16 -10.77
CA THR A 98 -6.36 -0.17 -10.71
C THR A 98 -7.40 -0.34 -11.80
N HIS A 99 -7.07 -1.04 -12.89
CA HIS A 99 -7.97 -1.29 -14.02
C HIS A 99 -7.53 -2.51 -14.83
N TRP A 100 -8.44 -3.04 -15.65
CA TRP A 100 -8.20 -4.13 -16.60
C TRP A 100 -9.24 -4.09 -17.73
N TRP A 101 -9.08 -4.94 -18.76
CA TRP A 101 -10.10 -5.16 -19.78
C TRP A 101 -10.82 -6.49 -19.54
N ASN A 102 -12.15 -6.46 -19.68
CA ASN A 102 -12.97 -7.66 -19.60
C ASN A 102 -12.77 -8.50 -20.86
N TYR A 103 -12.47 -9.78 -20.69
CA TYR A 103 -12.27 -10.70 -21.83
C TYR A 103 -13.53 -10.95 -22.68
N VAL A 104 -14.73 -10.78 -22.11
CA VAL A 104 -15.99 -11.12 -22.79
C VAL A 104 -16.36 -10.07 -23.84
N ASP A 105 -16.30 -8.80 -23.44
CA ASP A 105 -16.80 -7.68 -24.25
C ASP A 105 -15.72 -6.62 -24.56
N GLY A 106 -14.51 -6.81 -24.03
CA GLY A 106 -13.40 -5.86 -24.21
C GLY A 106 -13.59 -4.54 -23.48
N SER A 107 -14.59 -4.43 -22.59
CA SER A 107 -14.85 -3.22 -21.84
C SER A 107 -13.74 -2.90 -20.84
N TYR A 108 -13.47 -1.60 -20.66
CA TYR A 108 -12.55 -1.11 -19.65
C TYR A 108 -13.22 -1.12 -18.26
N VAL A 109 -12.56 -1.70 -17.28
CA VAL A 109 -13.05 -1.86 -15.92
C VAL A 109 -12.11 -1.20 -14.94
N GLU A 110 -12.59 -0.25 -14.14
CA GLU A 110 -11.84 0.35 -13.03
C GLU A 110 -12.17 -0.36 -11.71
N LEU A 111 -11.14 -0.64 -10.91
CA LEU A 111 -11.26 -1.46 -9.71
C LEU A 111 -12.29 -0.95 -8.71
N ILE A 112 -12.22 0.32 -8.35
CA ILE A 112 -13.09 0.91 -7.31
C ILE A 112 -14.30 1.64 -7.87
N PHE A 113 -14.38 1.85 -9.19
CA PHE A 113 -15.52 2.55 -9.78
C PHE A 113 -16.81 1.73 -9.65
N ASP A 114 -17.85 2.38 -9.14
CA ASP A 114 -19.18 1.82 -8.95
C ASP A 114 -20.24 2.86 -9.33
N ASN A 115 -20.97 2.61 -10.41
CA ASN A 115 -22.02 3.52 -10.89
C ASN A 115 -23.24 3.60 -9.96
N LYS A 116 -23.38 2.71 -8.98
CA LYS A 116 -24.43 2.71 -7.97
C LYS A 116 -24.08 3.58 -6.76
N ALA A 117 -22.78 3.91 -6.59
CA ALA A 117 -22.31 4.76 -5.52
C ALA A 117 -22.26 6.23 -5.93
N TYR A 118 -22.29 7.12 -4.94
CA TYR A 118 -22.08 8.55 -5.11
C TYR A 118 -21.27 9.13 -3.95
N ALA A 119 -20.66 10.30 -4.16
CA ALA A 119 -19.93 11.00 -3.11
C ALA A 119 -20.90 11.51 -2.05
N VAL A 120 -20.55 11.33 -0.78
CA VAL A 120 -21.28 11.89 0.34
C VAL A 120 -20.74 13.29 0.61
N GLU A 121 -21.59 14.29 0.46
CA GLU A 121 -21.31 15.72 0.35
C GLU A 121 -20.93 16.18 -1.07
N PRO A 122 -21.29 17.42 -1.43
CA PRO A 122 -21.08 17.91 -2.78
C PRO A 122 -19.59 18.08 -3.07
N SER A 123 -19.02 17.06 -3.61
CA SER A 123 -17.72 17.07 -4.20
C SER A 123 -17.83 17.37 -5.69
N THR A 124 -16.73 17.74 -6.30
CA THR A 124 -16.62 18.02 -7.74
C THR A 124 -16.84 16.81 -8.64
N GLY A 125 -17.57 15.78 -8.19
CA GLY A 125 -17.99 14.64 -9.00
C GLY A 125 -17.17 13.36 -8.84
N THR A 126 -16.20 13.32 -7.95
CA THR A 126 -15.43 12.11 -7.61
C THR A 126 -16.07 11.42 -6.40
N GLY A 127 -16.43 10.16 -6.47
CA GLY A 127 -17.01 9.44 -5.33
C GLY A 127 -17.94 8.32 -5.72
N LYS A 128 -17.96 7.97 -6.99
CA LYS A 128 -18.60 6.75 -7.48
C LYS A 128 -17.69 5.55 -7.21
N TYR A 129 -17.40 5.31 -5.93
CA TYR A 129 -16.43 4.32 -5.52
C TYR A 129 -17.01 3.35 -4.50
N SER A 130 -16.62 2.07 -4.62
CA SER A 130 -16.95 1.03 -3.64
C SER A 130 -15.93 -0.12 -3.68
N PRO A 131 -15.87 -0.97 -2.63
CA PRO A 131 -15.00 -2.15 -2.59
C PRO A 131 -15.61 -3.38 -3.28
N HIS A 132 -16.66 -3.24 -4.10
CA HIS A 132 -17.44 -4.37 -4.62
C HIS A 132 -16.62 -5.38 -5.43
N ARG A 133 -15.50 -4.96 -6.02
CA ARG A 133 -14.61 -5.85 -6.78
C ARG A 133 -13.49 -6.51 -5.96
N LEU A 134 -13.37 -6.18 -4.67
CA LEU A 134 -12.49 -6.90 -3.76
C LEU A 134 -13.09 -8.29 -3.49
N SER A 135 -12.36 -9.36 -3.87
CA SER A 135 -12.87 -10.74 -3.81
C SER A 135 -12.66 -11.42 -2.46
N ALA A 136 -11.85 -10.85 -1.57
CA ALA A 136 -11.57 -11.36 -0.23
C ALA A 136 -12.03 -10.38 0.85
N PRO A 137 -12.46 -10.84 2.03
CA PRO A 137 -12.73 -9.98 3.16
C PRO A 137 -11.43 -9.38 3.71
N THR A 138 -11.52 -8.15 4.20
CA THR A 138 -10.41 -7.50 4.90
C THR A 138 -10.38 -7.87 6.37
N MET A 139 -9.29 -7.54 7.06
CA MET A 139 -9.20 -7.68 8.51
C MET A 139 -10.28 -6.85 9.23
N GLY A 140 -10.57 -5.65 8.72
CA GLY A 140 -11.66 -4.81 9.21
C GLY A 140 -13.04 -5.44 8.99
N ASP A 141 -13.26 -6.11 7.85
CA ASP A 141 -14.50 -6.87 7.61
C ASP A 141 -14.67 -7.98 8.64
N MET A 142 -13.60 -8.75 8.92
CA MET A 142 -13.63 -9.84 9.88
C MET A 142 -13.92 -9.34 11.30
N LEU A 143 -13.33 -8.21 11.70
CA LEU A 143 -13.57 -7.63 13.01
C LEU A 143 -15.05 -7.25 13.18
N VAL A 144 -15.61 -6.49 12.26
CA VAL A 144 -17.01 -6.03 12.33
C VAL A 144 -18.01 -7.19 12.18
N MET A 145 -17.65 -8.25 11.45
CA MET A 145 -18.48 -9.47 11.38
C MET A 145 -18.44 -10.28 12.68
N HIS A 146 -17.29 -10.29 13.37
CA HIS A 146 -17.13 -10.95 14.67
C HIS A 146 -17.87 -10.19 15.78
N ASP A 147 -17.73 -8.86 15.78
CA ASP A 147 -18.32 -7.98 16.76
C ASP A 147 -18.89 -6.72 16.09
N ARG A 148 -20.22 -6.56 16.12
CA ARG A 148 -20.94 -5.46 15.46
C ARG A 148 -20.74 -4.09 16.12
N GLU A 149 -20.30 -4.07 17.37
CA GLU A 149 -19.99 -2.83 18.10
C GLU A 149 -18.57 -2.33 17.79
N SER A 150 -17.70 -3.22 17.31
CA SER A 150 -16.34 -2.87 16.83
C SER A 150 -16.39 -1.97 15.60
N LYS A 151 -15.47 -1.02 15.55
CA LYS A 151 -15.34 -0.06 14.45
C LYS A 151 -14.10 -0.36 13.61
N SER A 152 -14.27 -0.30 12.30
CA SER A 152 -13.16 -0.36 11.34
C SER A 152 -13.20 0.87 10.47
N CYS A 153 -12.09 1.62 10.44
CA CYS A 153 -11.98 2.84 9.64
C CYS A 153 -10.66 2.88 8.88
N THR A 154 -10.69 3.44 7.68
CA THR A 154 -9.47 3.84 6.96
C THR A 154 -9.52 5.31 6.61
N ILE A 155 -8.39 5.99 6.85
CA ILE A 155 -8.17 7.38 6.49
C ILE A 155 -6.97 7.45 5.54
N ALA A 156 -7.16 8.02 4.36
CA ALA A 156 -6.14 8.14 3.31
C ALA A 156 -6.33 9.46 2.54
N VAL A 157 -5.34 9.87 1.78
CA VAL A 157 -5.53 10.95 0.81
C VAL A 157 -6.06 10.41 -0.52
N ASP A 158 -5.73 9.15 -0.84
CA ASP A 158 -6.17 8.46 -2.07
C ASP A 158 -7.43 7.60 -1.80
N PRO A 159 -8.53 7.77 -2.54
CA PRO A 159 -9.71 6.92 -2.39
C PRO A 159 -9.41 5.43 -2.60
N LEU A 160 -8.45 5.08 -3.47
CA LEU A 160 -8.05 3.70 -3.68
C LEU A 160 -7.54 3.06 -2.38
N SER A 161 -6.65 3.75 -1.67
CA SER A 161 -6.08 3.29 -0.40
C SER A 161 -7.16 3.19 0.68
N ALA A 162 -8.01 4.21 0.79
CA ALA A 162 -9.09 4.22 1.75
C ALA A 162 -10.02 3.02 1.59
N ILE A 163 -10.44 2.73 0.36
CA ILE A 163 -11.43 1.70 0.05
C ILE A 163 -10.86 0.29 0.19
N LEU A 164 -9.65 0.04 -0.34
CA LEU A 164 -9.05 -1.30 -0.31
C LEU A 164 -8.67 -1.75 1.10
N LEU A 165 -8.21 -0.83 1.96
CA LEU A 165 -7.88 -1.14 3.35
C LEU A 165 -9.11 -1.31 4.23
N THR A 166 -10.20 -0.60 3.94
CA THR A 166 -11.45 -0.69 4.69
C THR A 166 -12.21 -1.99 4.39
N GLY A 167 -12.34 -2.34 3.12
CA GLY A 167 -13.26 -3.41 2.72
C GLY A 167 -14.73 -2.98 2.69
N LYS A 168 -15.64 -3.87 3.12
CA LYS A 168 -17.10 -3.74 2.93
C LYS A 168 -17.88 -3.36 4.19
N GLN A 169 -17.33 -3.63 5.39
CA GLN A 169 -18.06 -3.50 6.66
C GLN A 169 -17.63 -2.27 7.48
N GLY A 170 -16.49 -1.64 7.15
CA GLY A 170 -15.99 -0.46 7.84
C GLY A 170 -16.44 0.84 7.20
N ILE A 171 -15.71 1.94 7.48
CA ILE A 171 -15.90 3.24 6.86
C ILE A 171 -14.58 3.76 6.30
N ALA A 172 -14.60 4.30 5.08
CA ALA A 172 -13.44 4.88 4.42
C ALA A 172 -13.60 6.40 4.28
N TYR A 173 -12.55 7.14 4.63
CA TYR A 173 -12.46 8.57 4.38
C TYR A 173 -11.25 8.89 3.51
N TRP A 174 -11.43 9.79 2.57
CA TRP A 174 -10.33 10.32 1.76
C TRP A 174 -10.44 11.82 1.57
N ALA A 175 -9.30 12.45 1.29
CA ALA A 175 -9.27 13.89 1.02
C ALA A 175 -9.65 14.16 -0.43
N GLU A 176 -10.63 15.02 -0.65
CA GLU A 176 -10.94 15.49 -1.99
C GLU A 176 -9.84 16.42 -2.51
N SER A 177 -9.25 16.08 -3.66
CA SER A 177 -8.06 16.73 -4.19
C SER A 177 -8.23 18.24 -4.48
N LYS A 178 -9.45 18.68 -4.81
CA LYS A 178 -9.70 20.08 -5.18
C LYS A 178 -10.01 21.00 -4.00
N GLN A 179 -10.53 20.47 -2.88
CA GLN A 179 -11.07 21.29 -1.79
C GLN A 179 -10.47 21.00 -0.41
N THR A 180 -9.55 20.06 -0.28
CA THR A 180 -9.02 19.60 1.03
C THR A 180 -10.08 19.17 2.05
N ARG A 181 -11.23 18.72 1.58
CA ARG A 181 -12.33 18.24 2.41
C ARG A 181 -12.27 16.74 2.54
N TRP A 182 -12.63 16.24 3.70
CA TRP A 182 -12.80 14.80 3.90
C TRP A 182 -14.16 14.38 3.38
N THR A 183 -14.18 13.33 2.59
CA THR A 183 -15.39 12.76 2.02
C THR A 183 -15.38 11.23 2.12
N THR A 184 -16.48 10.61 1.76
CA THR A 184 -16.67 9.16 1.68
C THR A 184 -17.64 8.82 0.54
N SER A 185 -17.97 7.56 0.39
CA SER A 185 -18.95 7.07 -0.58
C SER A 185 -20.25 6.64 0.10
N SER A 186 -21.34 6.74 -0.65
CA SER A 186 -22.65 6.18 -0.26
C SER A 186 -22.62 4.65 -0.08
N ALA A 187 -21.55 3.98 -0.54
CA ALA A 187 -21.31 2.57 -0.24
C ALA A 187 -21.07 2.30 1.26
N TYR A 188 -20.63 3.31 2.02
CA TYR A 188 -20.35 3.22 3.45
C TYR A 188 -21.41 3.93 4.32
N THR A 189 -21.79 5.13 3.95
CA THR A 189 -22.77 5.93 4.69
C THR A 189 -23.49 6.91 3.79
N GLN A 190 -24.70 7.34 4.19
CA GLN A 190 -25.47 8.33 3.45
C GLN A 190 -25.12 9.78 3.85
N ASN A 191 -24.55 9.99 5.03
CA ASN A 191 -24.23 11.31 5.55
C ASN A 191 -22.90 11.28 6.30
N LEU A 192 -22.14 12.38 6.22
CA LEU A 192 -20.97 12.56 7.08
C LEU A 192 -21.40 12.76 8.54
N PRO A 193 -20.63 12.28 9.52
CA PRO A 193 -20.79 12.68 10.91
C PRO A 193 -20.73 14.20 11.06
N LYS A 194 -21.53 14.75 11.98
CA LYS A 194 -21.62 16.21 12.19
C LYS A 194 -20.25 16.85 12.38
N TRP A 195 -19.38 16.23 13.16
CA TRP A 195 -18.04 16.75 13.42
C TRP A 195 -17.16 16.78 12.17
N VAL A 196 -17.30 15.82 11.24
CA VAL A 196 -16.58 15.83 9.94
C VAL A 196 -17.08 16.97 9.06
N ALA A 197 -18.40 17.16 8.99
CA ALA A 197 -19.00 18.27 8.26
C ALA A 197 -18.57 19.63 8.82
N GLU A 198 -18.46 19.76 10.17
CA GLU A 198 -17.93 20.95 10.84
C GLU A 198 -16.46 21.17 10.54
N TYR A 199 -15.63 20.12 10.64
CA TYR A 199 -14.21 20.15 10.28
C TYR A 199 -13.98 20.66 8.85
N ASN A 200 -14.79 20.17 7.90
CA ASN A 200 -14.75 20.59 6.51
C ASN A 200 -15.19 22.06 6.33
N ARG A 201 -16.24 22.49 7.04
CA ARG A 201 -16.76 23.86 6.99
C ARG A 201 -15.76 24.88 7.54
N GLU A 202 -15.04 24.50 8.59
CA GLU A 202 -13.99 25.33 9.20
C GLU A 202 -12.70 25.32 8.38
N GLU A 203 -12.64 24.59 7.28
CA GLU A 203 -11.49 24.50 6.39
C GLU A 203 -10.17 24.17 7.11
N GLN A 204 -10.24 23.34 8.17
CA GLN A 204 -9.09 23.05 9.05
C GLN A 204 -7.87 22.51 8.29
N ASN A 205 -8.08 21.78 7.19
CA ASN A 205 -6.98 21.29 6.38
C ASN A 205 -6.12 22.41 5.76
N LYS A 206 -6.69 23.60 5.52
CA LYS A 206 -5.94 24.76 5.01
C LYS A 206 -4.86 25.26 5.97
N MET A 207 -4.98 24.96 7.26
CA MET A 207 -3.98 25.35 8.27
C MET A 207 -2.63 24.65 8.05
N TYR A 208 -2.64 23.47 7.44
CA TYR A 208 -1.41 22.66 7.20
C TYR A 208 -0.72 23.01 5.90
N GLN A 209 -1.27 23.94 5.14
CA GLN A 209 -0.76 24.38 3.87
C GLN A 209 0.63 25.01 4.00
N LEU A 210 1.64 24.41 3.38
CA LEU A 210 2.98 24.98 3.30
C LEU A 210 3.01 26.07 2.21
N LYS A 211 3.32 27.31 2.60
CA LYS A 211 3.57 28.38 1.61
C LYS A 211 4.85 28.11 0.82
N ARG A 212 5.82 27.51 1.44
CA ARG A 212 7.08 27.03 0.86
C ARG A 212 7.53 25.76 1.58
N TRP A 213 8.03 24.81 0.82
CA TRP A 213 8.70 23.65 1.38
C TRP A 213 10.20 23.97 1.51
N ARG A 214 10.72 24.00 2.74
CA ARG A 214 12.14 24.17 3.03
C ARG A 214 12.62 22.99 3.86
N PRO A 215 13.89 22.54 3.70
CA PRO A 215 14.45 21.49 4.55
C PRO A 215 14.31 21.86 6.04
N ILE A 216 13.97 20.84 6.88
CA ILE A 216 13.85 21.06 8.33
C ILE A 216 15.20 21.09 9.06
N TYR A 217 16.21 20.50 8.43
CA TYR A 217 17.58 20.51 8.95
C TYR A 217 18.50 21.31 8.02
N VAL A 218 19.71 21.61 8.49
CA VAL A 218 20.76 22.22 7.66
C VAL A 218 21.30 21.16 6.67
N ALA A 219 21.82 21.61 5.52
CA ALA A 219 22.21 20.74 4.40
C ALA A 219 23.16 19.58 4.78
N GLN A 220 24.03 19.79 5.78
CA GLN A 220 24.99 18.77 6.23
C GLN A 220 24.34 17.54 6.88
N HIS A 221 23.09 17.64 7.31
CA HIS A 221 22.32 16.52 7.88
C HIS A 221 21.65 15.65 6.85
N TYR A 222 21.65 16.06 5.56
CA TYR A 222 21.05 15.28 4.49
C TYR A 222 22.09 14.41 3.80
N THR A 223 21.74 13.15 3.60
CA THR A 223 22.54 12.19 2.82
C THR A 223 22.46 12.53 1.34
N ASN A 224 21.29 12.98 0.87
CA ASN A 224 21.03 13.37 -0.51
C ASN A 224 21.18 14.89 -0.66
N SER A 225 22.41 15.37 -0.67
CA SER A 225 22.72 16.80 -0.82
C SER A 225 22.61 17.29 -2.26
N GLU A 226 22.55 16.40 -3.24
CA GLU A 226 22.37 16.75 -4.64
C GLU A 226 20.90 16.80 -5.00
N VAL A 227 20.47 17.94 -5.45
CA VAL A 227 19.11 18.25 -5.89
C VAL A 227 18.72 17.36 -7.06
N ALA A 228 17.56 16.74 -6.99
CA ALA A 228 16.89 16.19 -8.15
C ALA A 228 16.45 17.34 -9.06
N VAL A 229 17.22 17.58 -10.10
CA VAL A 229 16.92 18.59 -11.11
C VAL A 229 15.64 18.20 -11.83
N LEU A 230 14.57 18.94 -11.60
CA LEU A 230 13.31 18.85 -12.34
C LEU A 230 13.48 19.46 -13.75
N GLU A 231 14.30 18.84 -14.59
CA GLU A 231 14.27 19.12 -16.02
C GLU A 231 13.01 18.50 -16.63
N GLY A 232 12.11 19.31 -17.07
CA GLY A 232 10.94 18.88 -17.84
C GLY A 232 9.59 19.34 -17.30
N ILE A 233 9.40 19.51 -16.00
CA ILE A 233 8.10 19.99 -15.46
C ILE A 233 8.03 21.52 -15.42
N THR A 234 9.17 22.21 -15.30
CA THR A 234 9.22 23.69 -15.25
C THR A 234 10.21 24.32 -16.20
N GLY A 235 11.01 23.58 -16.95
CA GLY A 235 12.03 24.12 -17.84
C GLY A 235 13.16 24.92 -17.15
N LYS A 236 13.28 24.82 -15.83
CA LYS A 236 14.32 25.48 -15.02
C LYS A 236 15.01 24.49 -14.10
N THR A 237 16.33 24.54 -14.15
CA THR A 237 17.21 23.87 -13.20
C THR A 237 17.10 24.59 -11.86
N THR A 238 16.35 24.10 -10.91
CA THR A 238 16.28 24.70 -9.58
C THR A 238 17.04 23.85 -8.58
N SER A 239 17.99 24.47 -7.94
CA SER A 239 18.72 23.91 -6.81
C SER A 239 17.91 24.16 -5.55
N LEU A 240 17.52 23.10 -4.85
CA LEU A 240 16.84 23.09 -3.55
C LEU A 240 15.31 23.17 -3.60
N ILE A 241 14.70 22.44 -2.67
CA ILE A 241 13.31 22.45 -2.21
C ILE A 241 12.66 23.87 -2.14
N SER A 242 13.46 24.93 -2.21
CA SER A 242 13.04 26.33 -2.05
C SER A 242 12.07 26.87 -3.09
N ASP A 243 11.95 26.25 -4.26
CA ASP A 243 11.19 26.79 -5.39
C ASP A 243 9.91 26.03 -5.75
N ILE A 244 9.48 25.07 -4.93
CA ILE A 244 8.08 24.65 -4.96
C ILE A 244 7.25 25.81 -4.40
N ASN A 245 7.08 26.81 -5.24
CA ASN A 245 6.15 27.90 -5.01
C ASN A 245 4.75 27.29 -5.16
N LEU A 246 4.28 26.68 -4.06
CA LEU A 246 2.90 26.29 -3.92
C LEU A 246 2.10 27.59 -3.87
N ASN A 247 1.94 28.23 -5.03
CA ASN A 247 1.04 29.35 -5.17
C ASN A 247 -0.39 28.82 -5.10
N LEU A 248 -0.76 28.39 -3.88
CA LEU A 248 -2.05 27.83 -3.51
C LEU A 248 -3.14 28.92 -3.48
N ALA A 249 -2.81 30.14 -3.89
CA ALA A 249 -3.77 31.24 -3.98
C ALA A 249 -4.97 30.91 -4.91
N ASN A 250 -4.84 29.88 -5.76
CA ASN A 250 -5.87 29.50 -6.73
C ASN A 250 -6.41 28.08 -6.52
N SER A 251 -6.72 27.66 -5.27
CA SER A 251 -7.59 26.53 -4.97
C SER A 251 -7.18 25.11 -5.44
N ASP A 252 -5.94 24.90 -5.88
CA ASP A 252 -5.47 23.56 -6.26
C ASP A 252 -4.80 22.85 -5.04
N TYR A 253 -5.64 22.40 -4.13
CA TYR A 253 -5.20 21.70 -2.92
C TYR A 253 -4.65 20.29 -3.20
N GLY A 254 -4.86 19.76 -4.41
CA GLY A 254 -4.27 18.49 -4.84
C GLY A 254 -2.76 18.49 -4.73
N LYS A 255 -2.13 19.63 -4.95
CA LYS A 255 -0.67 19.80 -4.79
C LYS A 255 -0.19 19.63 -3.36
N MET A 256 -1.03 19.81 -2.36
CA MET A 256 -0.65 19.63 -0.95
C MET A 256 -0.26 18.18 -0.68
N CYS A 257 -0.92 17.21 -1.33
CA CYS A 257 -0.60 15.80 -1.20
C CYS A 257 0.78 15.42 -1.79
N TYR A 258 1.39 16.30 -2.60
CA TYR A 258 2.75 16.15 -3.13
C TYR A 258 3.80 16.88 -2.26
N THR A 259 3.44 17.23 -1.04
CA THR A 259 4.32 17.85 -0.05
C THR A 259 4.11 17.20 1.31
N PRO A 260 5.05 17.30 2.26
CA PRO A 260 4.89 16.73 3.60
C PRO A 260 3.60 17.15 4.32
N ALA A 261 3.01 18.30 3.96
CA ALA A 261 1.75 18.77 4.53
C ALA A 261 0.58 17.78 4.37
N GLY A 262 0.60 16.95 3.32
CA GLY A 262 -0.38 15.88 3.12
C GLY A 262 -0.36 14.85 4.25
N ASN A 263 0.83 14.44 4.69
CA ASN A 263 0.99 13.52 5.84
C ASN A 263 0.52 14.17 7.14
N THR A 264 0.96 15.42 7.40
CA THR A 264 0.55 16.17 8.59
C THR A 264 -0.98 16.30 8.67
N MET A 265 -1.62 16.75 7.59
CA MET A 265 -3.07 16.87 7.49
C MET A 265 -3.77 15.55 7.83
N LEU A 266 -3.30 14.46 7.25
CA LEU A 266 -3.91 13.14 7.42
C LEU A 266 -3.79 12.64 8.86
N LEU A 267 -2.61 12.72 9.48
CA LEU A 267 -2.40 12.28 10.86
C LEU A 267 -3.20 13.14 11.87
N LYS A 268 -3.35 14.45 11.62
CA LYS A 268 -4.21 15.33 12.45
C LYS A 268 -5.68 14.92 12.35
N PHE A 269 -6.18 14.62 11.16
CA PHE A 269 -7.55 14.14 11.00
C PHE A 269 -7.74 12.75 11.63
N ALA A 270 -6.77 11.84 11.47
CA ALA A 270 -6.80 10.52 12.08
C ALA A 270 -6.88 10.61 13.62
N PHE A 271 -6.11 11.51 14.24
CA PHE A 271 -6.20 11.75 15.67
C PHE A 271 -7.57 12.33 16.09
N GLN A 272 -8.13 13.26 15.33
CA GLN A 272 -9.48 13.77 15.56
C GLN A 272 -10.52 12.65 15.47
N TYR A 273 -10.38 11.74 14.49
CA TYR A 273 -11.26 10.58 14.32
C TYR A 273 -11.24 9.68 15.57
N ILE A 274 -10.04 9.30 16.06
CA ILE A 274 -9.89 8.50 17.29
C ILE A 274 -10.66 9.15 18.46
N THR A 275 -10.50 10.46 18.62
CA THR A 275 -11.09 11.20 19.74
C THR A 275 -12.60 11.34 19.60
N LYS A 276 -13.11 11.72 18.41
CA LYS A 276 -14.52 12.00 18.17
C LYS A 276 -15.38 10.74 18.10
N GLU A 277 -14.81 9.66 17.56
CA GLU A 277 -15.48 8.36 17.49
C GLU A 277 -15.19 7.46 18.70
N SER A 278 -14.37 7.94 19.65
CA SER A 278 -14.02 7.23 20.90
C SER A 278 -13.41 5.86 20.66
N LEU A 279 -12.51 5.74 19.67
CA LEU A 279 -11.89 4.45 19.34
C LEU A 279 -11.11 3.87 20.52
N GLY A 280 -11.32 2.57 20.79
CA GLY A 280 -10.67 1.81 21.86
C GLY A 280 -11.08 2.24 23.27
N ARG A 281 -12.24 2.89 23.46
CA ARG A 281 -12.70 3.39 24.77
C ARG A 281 -13.64 2.44 25.50
N ASP A 282 -14.15 1.46 24.81
CA ASP A 282 -15.03 0.42 25.35
C ASP A 282 -14.36 -0.97 25.32
N GLU A 283 -15.14 -2.04 25.49
CA GLU A 283 -14.66 -3.42 25.50
C GLU A 283 -14.57 -4.02 24.09
N HIS A 284 -15.08 -3.31 23.09
CA HIS A 284 -15.11 -3.73 21.69
C HIS A 284 -13.84 -3.21 20.99
N PRO A 285 -12.96 -4.09 20.48
CA PRO A 285 -11.73 -3.67 19.85
C PRO A 285 -12.00 -2.96 18.51
N ASP A 286 -11.24 -1.92 18.22
CA ASP A 286 -11.35 -1.13 17.00
C ASP A 286 -10.10 -1.23 16.12
N ILE A 287 -10.25 -1.01 14.82
CA ILE A 287 -9.15 -0.90 13.85
C ILE A 287 -9.19 0.45 13.15
N LEU A 288 -8.06 1.15 13.14
CA LEU A 288 -7.82 2.33 12.34
C LEU A 288 -6.65 2.10 11.37
N ASN A 289 -6.92 2.14 10.08
CA ASN A 289 -5.88 2.14 9.05
C ASN A 289 -5.58 3.60 8.63
N ILE A 290 -4.31 3.97 8.55
CA ILE A 290 -3.83 5.28 8.13
C ILE A 290 -2.90 5.07 6.95
N SER A 291 -3.31 5.47 5.74
CA SER A 291 -2.48 5.34 4.54
C SER A 291 -1.82 6.68 4.17
N LEU A 292 -0.51 6.72 4.37
CA LEU A 292 0.34 7.89 4.12
C LEU A 292 0.83 7.89 2.66
N ASP A 293 -0.11 8.06 1.73
CA ASP A 293 0.14 7.98 0.28
C ASP A 293 1.01 9.15 -0.24
N THR A 294 1.09 10.25 0.49
CA THR A 294 1.96 11.39 0.18
C THR A 294 3.41 10.96 0.01
N ALA A 295 3.89 10.00 0.81
CA ALA A 295 5.25 9.46 0.68
C ALA A 295 5.47 8.83 -0.72
N ARG A 296 4.47 8.08 -1.23
CA ARG A 296 4.50 7.54 -2.60
C ARG A 296 4.52 8.63 -3.65
N TYR A 297 3.66 9.64 -3.55
CA TYR A 297 3.62 10.73 -4.51
C TYR A 297 4.95 11.47 -4.59
N ILE A 298 5.59 11.71 -3.44
CA ILE A 298 6.92 12.35 -3.38
C ILE A 298 7.99 11.42 -3.96
N ALA A 299 8.00 10.12 -3.62
CA ALA A 299 8.94 9.15 -4.16
C ALA A 299 8.83 9.03 -5.69
N GLU A 300 7.60 8.97 -6.23
CA GLU A 300 7.36 8.89 -7.68
C GLU A 300 7.79 10.17 -8.40
N THR A 301 7.55 11.34 -7.80
CA THR A 301 7.82 12.65 -8.41
C THR A 301 9.30 13.03 -8.35
N TYR A 302 9.93 12.86 -7.18
CA TYR A 302 11.31 13.34 -6.95
C TYR A 302 12.33 12.21 -6.92
N GLY A 303 11.89 10.98 -6.66
CA GLY A 303 12.73 9.81 -6.45
C GLY A 303 13.15 9.63 -4.99
N THR A 304 13.44 8.39 -4.59
CA THR A 304 13.81 8.04 -3.21
C THR A 304 15.23 8.48 -2.81
N GLU A 305 16.06 8.85 -3.78
CA GLU A 305 17.41 9.41 -3.56
C GLU A 305 17.42 10.93 -3.68
N SER A 306 16.27 11.60 -3.44
CA SER A 306 16.15 13.05 -3.47
C SER A 306 16.14 13.63 -2.05
N MET A 307 16.54 14.90 -1.93
CA MET A 307 16.43 15.63 -0.66
C MET A 307 14.97 15.81 -0.25
N GLU A 308 14.06 15.92 -1.22
CA GLU A 308 12.63 16.02 -1.01
C GLU A 308 12.06 14.77 -0.30
N TYR A 309 12.47 13.58 -0.76
CA TYR A 309 12.03 12.34 -0.13
C TYR A 309 12.63 12.18 1.27
N GLU A 310 13.92 12.50 1.44
CA GLU A 310 14.60 12.46 2.72
C GLU A 310 13.98 13.46 3.72
N ASP A 311 13.74 14.71 3.33
CA ASP A 311 13.09 15.72 4.18
C ASP A 311 11.65 15.34 4.53
N MET A 312 10.94 14.75 3.57
CA MET A 312 9.59 14.23 3.84
C MET A 312 9.62 13.15 4.92
N LEU A 313 10.60 12.22 4.90
CA LEU A 313 10.72 11.18 5.93
C LEU A 313 11.04 11.77 7.30
N TYR A 314 11.92 12.76 7.39
CA TYR A 314 12.23 13.43 8.66
C TYR A 314 11.04 14.19 9.24
N ARG A 315 10.20 14.79 8.39
CA ARG A 315 8.95 15.44 8.82
C ARG A 315 7.91 14.42 9.23
N LEU A 316 7.79 13.35 8.46
CA LEU A 316 6.87 12.26 8.76
C LEU A 316 7.22 11.59 10.09
N ASP A 317 8.50 11.40 10.38
CA ASP A 317 9.00 10.90 11.66
C ASP A 317 8.48 11.74 12.85
N LYS A 318 8.61 13.07 12.75
CA LYS A 318 8.09 13.99 13.76
C LYS A 318 6.57 14.01 13.86
N ASP A 319 5.88 13.90 12.74
CA ASP A 319 4.42 13.83 12.72
C ASP A 319 3.92 12.51 13.35
N ILE A 320 4.62 11.40 13.12
CA ILE A 320 4.35 10.10 13.77
C ILE A 320 4.64 10.19 15.28
N GLU A 321 5.75 10.81 15.69
CA GLU A 321 6.04 11.03 17.12
C GLU A 321 4.91 11.80 17.81
N ASP A 322 4.50 12.96 17.25
CA ASP A 322 3.38 13.75 17.80
C ASP A 322 2.07 12.93 17.85
N PHE A 323 1.80 12.17 16.82
CA PHE A 323 0.62 11.29 16.76
C PHE A 323 0.67 10.21 17.84
N LEU A 324 1.79 9.48 17.98
CA LEU A 324 1.94 8.38 18.94
C LEU A 324 1.92 8.88 20.38
N VAL A 325 2.59 10.00 20.69
CA VAL A 325 2.55 10.62 22.01
C VAL A 325 1.11 10.95 22.40
N ARG A 326 0.35 11.58 21.52
CA ARG A 326 -1.06 11.92 21.77
C ARG A 326 -1.95 10.67 21.83
N LEU A 327 -1.70 9.67 20.98
CA LEU A 327 -2.43 8.41 20.98
C LEU A 327 -2.29 7.70 22.32
N PHE A 328 -1.06 7.45 22.76
CA PHE A 328 -0.81 6.74 24.03
C PHE A 328 -1.30 7.51 25.26
N ALA A 329 -1.31 8.84 25.21
CA ALA A 329 -1.90 9.67 26.28
C ALA A 329 -3.43 9.48 26.41
N GLN A 330 -4.09 8.91 25.41
CA GLN A 330 -5.51 8.61 25.47
C GLN A 330 -5.82 7.34 26.29
N PHE A 331 -4.84 6.45 26.53
CA PHE A 331 -5.03 5.15 27.14
C PHE A 331 -4.35 5.08 28.51
N LYS A 332 -5.01 4.42 29.47
CA LYS A 332 -4.45 4.19 30.80
C LYS A 332 -3.29 3.19 30.74
N HIS A 333 -3.44 2.18 29.88
CA HIS A 333 -2.47 1.13 29.66
C HIS A 333 -2.02 1.17 28.20
N LYS A 334 -0.72 1.28 27.95
CA LYS A 334 -0.18 1.34 26.58
C LYS A 334 -0.36 0.01 25.83
N GLU A 335 -0.50 -1.09 26.57
CA GLU A 335 -0.75 -2.44 26.08
C GLU A 335 -2.12 -2.57 25.41
N ASP A 336 -3.06 -1.65 25.70
CA ASP A 336 -4.38 -1.59 25.07
C ASP A 336 -4.30 -1.17 23.59
N VAL A 337 -3.13 -0.66 23.15
CA VAL A 337 -2.91 -0.20 21.78
C VAL A 337 -1.83 -1.02 21.10
N VAL A 338 -2.15 -1.52 19.92
CA VAL A 338 -1.18 -2.09 18.97
C VAL A 338 -1.00 -1.12 17.82
N VAL A 339 0.25 -0.81 17.51
CA VAL A 339 0.59 0.02 16.34
C VAL A 339 1.40 -0.82 15.37
N THR A 340 0.99 -0.89 14.11
CA THR A 340 1.80 -1.49 13.05
C THR A 340 2.35 -0.43 12.11
N LEU A 341 3.51 -0.68 11.55
CA LEU A 341 4.05 0.09 10.45
C LEU A 341 4.43 -0.85 9.31
N SER A 342 3.91 -0.57 8.13
CA SER A 342 4.20 -1.34 6.92
C SER A 342 4.20 -0.43 5.68
N SER A 343 4.52 -1.02 4.53
CA SER A 343 4.35 -0.39 3.22
C SER A 343 3.70 -1.38 2.25
N TYR A 344 2.91 -0.88 1.32
CA TYR A 344 2.27 -1.71 0.31
C TYR A 344 3.20 -2.09 -0.85
N HIS A 345 4.34 -1.45 -1.01
CA HIS A 345 5.48 -1.80 -1.87
C HIS A 345 6.67 -0.89 -1.55
N GLY A 346 7.86 -1.33 -1.90
CA GLY A 346 9.02 -0.47 -2.02
C GLY A 346 9.02 0.26 -3.36
N THR A 347 10.18 0.72 -3.82
CA THR A 347 10.31 1.38 -5.12
C THR A 347 11.71 1.20 -5.69
N SER A 348 11.80 1.19 -7.01
CA SER A 348 13.09 1.16 -7.70
C SER A 348 13.95 2.36 -7.30
N PRO A 349 15.27 2.20 -7.21
CA PRO A 349 16.19 3.32 -7.04
C PRO A 349 15.90 4.41 -8.07
N SER A 350 16.07 5.66 -7.67
CA SER A 350 15.73 6.81 -8.51
C SER A 350 16.59 6.90 -9.78
N TYR A 351 16.00 7.46 -10.82
CA TYR A 351 16.77 7.89 -12.00
C TYR A 351 17.65 9.07 -11.64
N ASN A 352 18.94 8.85 -11.53
CA ASN A 352 19.90 9.96 -11.51
C ASN A 352 20.13 10.42 -12.94
N LEU A 353 19.66 11.62 -13.30
CA LEU A 353 19.78 12.20 -14.65
C LEU A 353 21.24 12.36 -15.11
N LYS A 354 22.20 12.45 -14.18
CA LYS A 354 23.63 12.55 -14.51
C LYS A 354 24.23 11.22 -15.03
N ASN A 355 23.60 10.08 -14.73
CA ASN A 355 24.05 8.75 -15.15
C ASN A 355 23.00 8.04 -16.04
N SER A 356 22.30 8.76 -16.87
CA SER A 356 21.20 8.26 -17.73
C SER A 356 21.59 7.16 -18.73
N ALA A 357 22.87 6.83 -18.84
CA ALA A 357 23.35 5.79 -19.76
C ALA A 357 22.98 4.34 -19.36
N THR A 358 22.48 4.10 -18.16
CA THR A 358 22.29 2.72 -17.64
C THR A 358 20.87 2.34 -17.26
N ARG A 359 19.89 3.26 -17.32
CA ARG A 359 18.50 2.94 -16.99
C ARG A 359 17.61 3.18 -18.20
N GLU A 360 17.08 2.09 -18.70
CA GLU A 360 16.32 2.11 -19.92
C GLU A 360 14.82 2.04 -19.61
N ARG A 361 14.05 2.78 -20.41
CA ARG A 361 12.60 2.79 -20.36
C ARG A 361 12.03 1.89 -21.44
N PHE A 362 11.10 1.06 -21.08
CA PHE A 362 10.37 0.22 -22.02
C PHE A 362 9.15 0.97 -22.54
N ASN A 363 9.14 1.25 -23.85
CA ASN A 363 8.07 2.02 -24.49
C ASN A 363 6.87 1.12 -24.78
N ILE A 364 5.79 1.31 -24.03
CA ILE A 364 4.55 0.53 -24.15
C ILE A 364 3.88 0.75 -25.51
N GLY A 365 3.81 2.01 -25.99
CA GLY A 365 3.17 2.32 -27.27
C GLY A 365 3.90 1.69 -28.45
N GLN A 366 5.23 1.70 -28.41
CA GLN A 366 6.02 1.02 -29.44
C GLN A 366 5.81 -0.50 -29.41
N MET A 367 5.75 -1.11 -28.21
CA MET A 367 5.44 -2.52 -28.05
C MET A 367 4.08 -2.88 -28.66
N GLU A 368 3.02 -2.12 -28.36
CA GLU A 368 1.68 -2.35 -28.91
C GLU A 368 1.64 -2.29 -30.43
N VAL A 369 2.33 -1.31 -31.02
CA VAL A 369 2.45 -1.17 -32.48
C VAL A 369 3.17 -2.38 -33.08
N LEU A 370 4.29 -2.81 -32.50
CA LEU A 370 5.06 -3.96 -33.00
C LEU A 370 4.31 -5.29 -32.89
N VAL A 371 3.59 -5.52 -31.79
CA VAL A 371 2.78 -6.74 -31.62
C VAL A 371 1.60 -6.75 -32.60
N ASN A 372 0.91 -5.60 -32.81
CA ASN A 372 -0.14 -5.50 -33.82
C ASN A 372 0.41 -5.75 -35.26
N ALA A 373 1.61 -5.21 -35.56
CA ALA A 373 2.27 -5.44 -36.88
C ALA A 373 2.66 -6.92 -37.06
N PHE A 374 3.22 -7.55 -36.03
CA PHE A 374 3.56 -8.98 -36.04
C PHE A 374 2.34 -9.86 -36.32
N LEU A 375 1.25 -9.67 -35.58
CA LEU A 375 0.02 -10.41 -35.77
C LEU A 375 -0.63 -10.05 -37.13
N GLY A 376 -0.57 -8.77 -37.52
CA GLY A 376 -1.08 -8.30 -38.81
C GLY A 376 -0.38 -8.92 -40.03
N ALA A 377 0.93 -9.10 -39.96
CA ALA A 377 1.71 -9.76 -40.99
C ALA A 377 1.30 -11.25 -41.16
N LYS A 378 0.91 -11.91 -40.08
CA LYS A 378 0.56 -13.34 -40.07
C LYS A 378 -0.92 -13.60 -40.34
N TYR A 379 -1.81 -12.77 -39.83
CA TYR A 379 -3.24 -13.01 -39.76
C TYR A 379 -4.10 -11.93 -40.44
N GLY A 380 -3.47 -10.97 -41.11
CA GLY A 380 -4.12 -9.83 -41.74
C GLY A 380 -4.20 -8.62 -40.80
N SER A 381 -4.19 -7.42 -41.40
CA SER A 381 -4.16 -6.15 -40.64
C SER A 381 -5.46 -5.96 -39.84
N ASP A 382 -5.31 -5.78 -38.51
CA ASP A 382 -6.42 -5.56 -37.61
C ASP A 382 -5.93 -5.04 -36.25
N LYS A 383 -6.84 -4.64 -35.32
CA LYS A 383 -6.50 -4.20 -33.96
C LYS A 383 -6.56 -5.38 -32.99
N TYR A 384 -5.47 -6.13 -32.86
CA TYR A 384 -5.37 -7.32 -32.02
C TYR A 384 -5.22 -7.03 -30.51
N ILE A 385 -4.79 -5.83 -30.14
CA ILE A 385 -4.51 -5.43 -28.76
C ILE A 385 -5.58 -4.45 -28.30
N LEU A 386 -6.15 -4.68 -27.09
CA LEU A 386 -7.00 -3.74 -26.38
C LEU A 386 -6.16 -2.69 -25.65
N GLY A 387 -5.08 -3.11 -25.00
CA GLY A 387 -4.17 -2.23 -24.27
C GLY A 387 -3.19 -3.00 -23.38
N PHE A 388 -2.45 -2.22 -22.59
CA PHE A 388 -1.48 -2.72 -21.62
C PHE A 388 -1.77 -2.13 -20.23
N ALA A 389 -1.88 -2.97 -19.22
CA ALA A 389 -2.06 -2.58 -17.82
C ALA A 389 -1.48 -3.63 -16.87
N ASN A 390 -0.99 -3.17 -15.71
CA ASN A 390 -0.56 -4.07 -14.64
C ASN A 390 0.48 -5.12 -15.10
N LYS A 391 1.44 -4.69 -15.91
CA LYS A 391 2.47 -5.55 -16.55
C LYS A 391 1.91 -6.56 -17.55
N ALA A 392 0.68 -6.44 -17.96
CA ALA A 392 0.01 -7.40 -18.85
C ALA A 392 -0.51 -6.77 -20.13
N LEU A 393 -0.31 -7.47 -21.25
CA LEU A 393 -0.91 -7.18 -22.54
C LEU A 393 -2.29 -7.85 -22.62
N TYR A 394 -3.31 -7.11 -23.07
CA TYR A 394 -4.67 -7.58 -23.26
C TYR A 394 -4.98 -7.72 -24.76
N LEU A 395 -5.31 -8.94 -25.19
CA LEU A 395 -5.70 -9.23 -26.57
C LEU A 395 -7.19 -8.95 -26.79
N ASN A 396 -7.54 -8.61 -28.01
CA ASN A 396 -8.92 -8.40 -28.44
C ASN A 396 -9.63 -9.74 -28.70
N HIS A 397 -10.16 -10.37 -27.66
CA HIS A 397 -10.83 -11.68 -27.76
C HIS A 397 -12.05 -11.65 -28.66
N THR A 398 -12.78 -10.54 -28.72
CA THR A 398 -13.92 -10.39 -29.65
C THR A 398 -13.47 -10.54 -31.09
N LEU A 399 -12.37 -9.89 -31.48
CA LEU A 399 -11.77 -10.01 -32.80
C LEU A 399 -11.24 -11.44 -33.05
N LEU A 400 -10.46 -11.99 -32.11
CA LEU A 400 -9.86 -13.32 -32.25
C LEU A 400 -10.94 -14.39 -32.45
N ASN A 401 -12.01 -14.33 -31.64
CA ASN A 401 -13.15 -15.24 -31.76
C ASN A 401 -13.89 -15.09 -33.12
N SER A 402 -14.09 -13.85 -33.59
CA SER A 402 -14.74 -13.60 -34.88
C SER A 402 -13.96 -14.18 -36.04
N LYS A 403 -12.64 -14.18 -35.94
CA LYS A 403 -11.71 -14.77 -36.91
C LYS A 403 -11.48 -16.28 -36.68
N ARG A 404 -12.10 -16.90 -35.67
CA ARG A 404 -11.91 -18.30 -35.27
C ARG A 404 -10.44 -18.65 -35.00
N MET A 405 -9.69 -17.70 -34.40
CA MET A 405 -8.29 -17.90 -34.04
C MET A 405 -8.19 -18.63 -32.71
N ASP A 406 -7.18 -19.50 -32.58
CA ASP A 406 -6.89 -20.20 -31.32
C ASP A 406 -6.17 -19.30 -30.36
N ILE A 407 -6.89 -18.79 -29.35
CA ILE A 407 -6.36 -17.82 -28.37
C ILE A 407 -5.13 -18.34 -27.62
N PRO A 408 -5.09 -19.62 -27.14
CA PRO A 408 -3.87 -20.18 -26.54
C PRO A 408 -2.64 -20.05 -27.44
N THR A 409 -2.76 -20.40 -28.70
CA THR A 409 -1.67 -20.29 -29.70
C THR A 409 -1.23 -18.85 -29.89
N ILE A 410 -2.18 -17.90 -30.02
CA ILE A 410 -1.84 -16.47 -30.17
C ILE A 410 -1.10 -15.93 -28.94
N ARG A 411 -1.49 -16.32 -27.73
CA ARG A 411 -0.80 -15.95 -26.49
C ARG A 411 0.66 -16.39 -26.48
N GLU A 412 0.93 -17.65 -26.86
CA GLU A 412 2.29 -18.18 -26.93
C GLU A 412 3.14 -17.50 -28.00
N GLU A 413 2.56 -17.21 -29.15
CA GLU A 413 3.25 -16.49 -30.22
C GLU A 413 3.61 -15.08 -29.81
N VAL A 414 2.69 -14.36 -29.15
CA VAL A 414 2.92 -13.03 -28.63
C VAL A 414 3.97 -13.05 -27.50
N ALA A 415 3.90 -14.03 -26.60
CA ALA A 415 4.89 -14.19 -25.54
C ALA A 415 6.29 -14.42 -26.13
N THR A 416 6.42 -15.29 -27.13
CA THR A 416 7.68 -15.57 -27.84
C THR A 416 8.21 -14.33 -28.55
N PHE A 417 7.34 -13.57 -29.20
CA PHE A 417 7.72 -12.32 -29.88
C PHE A 417 8.22 -11.27 -28.89
N LEU A 418 7.54 -11.10 -27.76
CA LEU A 418 7.91 -10.12 -26.74
C LEU A 418 9.28 -10.40 -26.10
N LEU A 419 9.69 -11.68 -25.97
CA LEU A 419 11.02 -12.06 -25.49
C LEU A 419 12.17 -11.55 -26.37
N GLN A 420 11.90 -11.16 -27.62
CA GLN A 420 12.90 -10.59 -28.51
C GLN A 420 13.08 -9.07 -28.33
N MET A 421 12.20 -8.43 -27.54
CA MET A 421 12.27 -7.00 -27.31
C MET A 421 13.33 -6.67 -26.25
N ARG A 422 14.11 -5.63 -26.51
CA ARG A 422 15.11 -5.14 -25.57
C ARG A 422 14.44 -4.72 -24.25
N GLY A 423 14.99 -5.19 -23.13
CA GLY A 423 14.49 -4.88 -21.80
C GLY A 423 13.51 -5.89 -21.22
N VAL A 424 12.95 -6.78 -22.03
CA VAL A 424 12.08 -7.85 -21.54
C VAL A 424 12.94 -8.98 -20.96
N SER A 425 12.70 -9.32 -19.70
CA SER A 425 13.36 -10.45 -19.02
C SER A 425 12.53 -11.73 -19.10
N SER A 426 11.21 -11.61 -19.07
CA SER A 426 10.29 -12.72 -19.26
C SER A 426 8.95 -12.25 -19.84
N ALA A 427 8.30 -13.15 -20.57
CA ALA A 427 6.93 -13.00 -21.05
C ALA A 427 6.22 -14.34 -20.86
N ILE A 428 5.21 -14.38 -20.01
CA ILE A 428 4.50 -15.62 -19.66
C ILE A 428 3.04 -15.48 -20.06
N SER A 429 2.56 -16.42 -20.85
CA SER A 429 1.16 -16.44 -21.30
C SER A 429 0.19 -16.77 -20.17
N ALA A 430 -1.02 -16.22 -20.22
CA ALA A 430 -2.11 -16.61 -19.34
C ALA A 430 -2.44 -18.11 -19.46
N THR A 431 -2.20 -18.72 -20.62
CA THR A 431 -2.36 -20.17 -20.83
C THR A 431 -1.36 -20.96 -20.00
N ALA A 432 -0.08 -20.59 -20.03
CA ALA A 432 0.95 -21.23 -19.19
C ALA A 432 0.67 -21.04 -17.69
N LEU A 433 0.28 -19.83 -17.27
CA LEU A 433 -0.03 -19.53 -15.86
C LEU A 433 -1.21 -20.33 -15.31
N ARG A 434 -2.18 -20.71 -16.17
CA ARG A 434 -3.32 -21.53 -15.77
C ARG A 434 -3.03 -23.02 -15.73
N ASN A 435 -2.18 -23.51 -16.65
CA ASN A 435 -2.01 -24.93 -16.91
C ASN A 435 -0.73 -25.51 -16.31
N THR A 436 0.19 -24.66 -15.80
CA THR A 436 1.46 -25.09 -15.23
C THR A 436 1.56 -24.60 -13.78
N TYR A 437 2.01 -25.46 -12.88
CA TYR A 437 2.35 -25.09 -11.51
C TYR A 437 3.81 -24.67 -11.40
N PHE A 438 4.06 -23.44 -10.96
CA PHE A 438 5.39 -22.92 -10.73
C PHE A 438 5.71 -22.94 -9.22
N GLY A 439 6.53 -23.92 -8.80
CA GLY A 439 6.83 -24.13 -7.37
C GLY A 439 7.80 -23.12 -6.76
N ALA A 440 8.60 -22.40 -7.57
CA ALA A 440 9.63 -21.48 -7.09
C ALA A 440 10.03 -20.43 -8.13
N GLY A 441 10.87 -19.48 -7.72
CA GLY A 441 11.49 -18.48 -8.57
C GLY A 441 10.53 -17.42 -9.09
N ARG A 442 10.96 -16.69 -10.12
CA ARG A 442 10.21 -15.56 -10.68
C ARG A 442 8.84 -15.95 -11.22
N SER A 443 8.75 -17.08 -11.91
CA SER A 443 7.48 -17.57 -12.48
C SER A 443 6.42 -17.85 -11.42
N ARG A 444 6.82 -18.37 -10.23
CA ARG A 444 5.91 -18.49 -9.08
C ARG A 444 5.37 -17.13 -8.66
N LEU A 445 6.24 -16.12 -8.54
CA LEU A 445 5.81 -14.77 -8.14
C LEU A 445 4.85 -14.14 -9.17
N VAL A 446 5.07 -14.39 -10.46
CA VAL A 446 4.15 -13.98 -11.53
C VAL A 446 2.82 -14.72 -11.39
N GLN A 447 2.83 -16.04 -11.11
CA GLN A 447 1.62 -16.82 -10.92
C GLN A 447 0.79 -16.35 -9.71
N GLN A 448 1.43 -15.97 -8.61
CA GLN A 448 0.76 -15.37 -7.45
C GLN A 448 0.17 -13.98 -7.72
N SER A 449 0.62 -13.32 -8.79
CA SER A 449 0.04 -12.07 -9.29
C SER A 449 -1.16 -12.27 -10.22
N PHE A 450 -1.39 -13.49 -10.70
CA PHE A 450 -2.29 -13.78 -11.81
C PHE A 450 -3.69 -14.16 -11.33
N TYR A 451 -4.67 -13.33 -11.66
CA TYR A 451 -6.10 -13.63 -11.44
C TYR A 451 -6.79 -13.93 -12.78
N PRO A 452 -7.34 -15.14 -13.00
CA PRO A 452 -7.71 -15.64 -14.32
C PRO A 452 -8.68 -14.78 -15.14
N THR A 453 -9.56 -14.01 -14.48
CA THR A 453 -10.59 -13.20 -15.15
C THR A 453 -10.25 -11.71 -15.27
N ARG A 454 -9.11 -11.29 -14.70
CA ARG A 454 -8.72 -9.87 -14.66
C ARG A 454 -7.32 -9.57 -15.17
N SER A 455 -6.40 -10.52 -15.04
CA SER A 455 -5.05 -10.38 -15.61
C SER A 455 -5.08 -10.49 -17.12
N GLY A 456 -4.14 -9.80 -17.81
CA GLY A 456 -4.06 -9.84 -19.27
C GLY A 456 -3.60 -11.18 -19.84
N ASP A 457 -3.42 -11.22 -21.15
CA ASP A 457 -3.11 -12.43 -21.92
C ASP A 457 -1.65 -12.84 -21.85
N VAL A 458 -0.74 -11.85 -21.77
CA VAL A 458 0.71 -12.08 -21.62
C VAL A 458 1.25 -11.14 -20.57
N ILE A 459 1.83 -11.70 -19.52
CA ILE A 459 2.46 -10.94 -18.43
C ILE A 459 3.93 -10.73 -18.79
N ILE A 460 4.38 -9.48 -18.69
CA ILE A 460 5.73 -9.05 -19.09
C ILE A 460 6.51 -8.61 -17.87
N ASP A 461 7.67 -9.20 -17.64
CA ASP A 461 8.66 -8.68 -16.70
C ASP A 461 9.81 -8.02 -17.46
N LEU A 462 10.28 -6.90 -16.93
CA LEU A 462 11.46 -6.20 -17.44
C LEU A 462 12.72 -6.64 -16.71
N LEU A 463 13.88 -6.37 -17.28
CA LEU A 463 15.18 -6.55 -16.63
C LEU A 463 15.29 -5.64 -15.37
N PRO A 464 16.10 -6.02 -14.36
CA PRO A 464 16.30 -5.19 -13.18
C PRO A 464 16.73 -3.77 -13.55
N GLY A 465 16.09 -2.78 -12.93
CA GLY A 465 16.35 -1.36 -13.18
C GLY A 465 15.63 -0.78 -14.41
N TRP A 466 15.02 -1.59 -15.26
CA TRP A 466 14.13 -1.10 -16.31
C TRP A 466 12.76 -0.75 -15.74
N ILE A 467 12.14 0.29 -16.27
CA ILE A 467 10.76 0.67 -15.94
C ILE A 467 9.90 0.79 -17.20
N PHE A 468 8.60 0.55 -17.05
CA PHE A 468 7.64 0.92 -18.09
C PHE A 468 7.59 2.44 -18.21
N GLU A 469 7.67 2.96 -19.45
CA GLU A 469 7.69 4.39 -19.70
C GLU A 469 6.39 5.05 -19.24
N ARG A 470 6.53 6.01 -18.34
CA ARG A 470 5.49 6.94 -17.89
C ARG A 470 6.10 8.31 -17.80
N GLU A 471 5.47 9.31 -18.41
CA GLU A 471 6.08 10.63 -18.68
C GLU A 471 6.46 11.41 -17.42
N ASP A 472 5.80 11.15 -16.29
CA ASP A 472 5.81 11.96 -15.08
C ASP A 472 6.48 11.30 -13.84
N ARG A 473 7.09 10.10 -13.98
CA ARG A 473 7.62 9.36 -12.84
C ARG A 473 9.12 9.15 -12.89
N ARG A 474 9.79 9.37 -11.74
CA ARG A 474 11.22 9.14 -11.56
C ARG A 474 11.55 7.80 -10.95
N SER A 475 10.63 7.20 -10.23
CA SER A 475 10.72 5.86 -9.70
C SER A 475 9.44 5.07 -9.99
N SER A 476 9.53 3.76 -9.92
CA SER A 476 8.40 2.85 -10.15
C SER A 476 8.49 1.67 -9.21
N SER A 477 7.34 1.14 -8.83
CA SER A 477 7.21 -0.12 -8.07
C SER A 477 6.85 -1.31 -8.96
N ASP A 478 6.83 -1.15 -10.28
CA ASP A 478 6.35 -2.17 -11.22
C ASP A 478 7.36 -3.29 -11.51
N GLY A 479 8.59 -3.23 -10.97
CA GLY A 479 9.64 -4.22 -11.24
C GLY A 479 9.33 -5.58 -10.63
N GLY A 480 8.78 -5.60 -9.42
CA GLY A 480 8.55 -6.81 -8.62
C GLY A 480 9.86 -7.50 -8.21
N TYR A 481 10.95 -6.76 -8.19
CA TYR A 481 12.25 -7.20 -7.66
C TYR A 481 12.34 -6.93 -6.16
N ASN A 482 13.45 -7.28 -5.54
CA ASN A 482 13.60 -7.15 -4.09
C ASN A 482 13.40 -5.70 -3.59
N TYR A 483 13.85 -4.71 -4.35
CA TYR A 483 13.66 -3.30 -4.01
C TYR A 483 12.18 -2.85 -4.02
N ASP A 484 11.29 -3.56 -4.72
CA ASP A 484 9.85 -3.32 -4.70
C ASP A 484 9.13 -4.19 -3.68
N ARG A 485 9.66 -5.41 -3.41
CA ARG A 485 9.00 -6.45 -2.62
C ARG A 485 9.36 -6.42 -1.15
N ASN A 486 10.62 -6.05 -0.82
CA ASN A 486 11.06 -5.96 0.57
C ASN A 486 10.57 -4.64 1.20
N VAL A 487 9.68 -4.76 2.17
CA VAL A 487 8.99 -3.65 2.82
C VAL A 487 9.16 -3.71 4.33
N PRO A 488 9.07 -2.58 5.04
CA PRO A 488 9.06 -2.60 6.49
C PRO A 488 7.82 -3.34 7.01
N LEU A 489 8.01 -4.10 8.07
CA LEU A 489 6.95 -4.66 8.89
C LEU A 489 7.37 -4.56 10.34
N MET A 490 6.64 -3.76 11.09
CA MET A 490 6.85 -3.56 12.52
C MET A 490 5.52 -3.69 13.24
N ILE A 491 5.53 -4.35 14.39
CA ILE A 491 4.35 -4.48 15.24
C ILE A 491 4.77 -4.07 16.64
N TYR A 492 4.32 -2.89 17.05
CA TYR A 492 4.58 -2.33 18.37
C TYR A 492 3.42 -2.65 19.31
N ARG A 493 3.73 -3.29 20.41
CA ARG A 493 2.92 -3.39 21.60
C ARG A 493 3.85 -3.19 22.79
N ASN A 494 3.51 -2.33 23.73
CA ASN A 494 4.41 -1.96 24.80
C ASN A 494 5.05 -3.19 25.50
N GLY A 495 6.39 -3.20 25.59
CA GLY A 495 7.15 -4.29 26.20
C GLY A 495 7.50 -5.48 25.28
N ASN A 496 7.21 -5.44 24.00
CA ASN A 496 7.48 -6.53 23.05
C ASN A 496 8.54 -6.16 21.99
N ALA A 497 9.71 -5.72 22.40
CA ALA A 497 10.79 -5.37 21.48
C ALA A 497 11.57 -6.60 21.01
N GLN A 498 11.66 -6.81 19.70
CA GLN A 498 12.41 -7.92 19.12
C GLN A 498 12.85 -7.60 17.67
N SER A 499 14.09 -7.99 17.32
CA SER A 499 14.61 -7.97 15.94
C SER A 499 14.50 -9.34 15.30
N VAL A 500 13.90 -9.44 14.11
CA VAL A 500 13.64 -10.70 13.39
C VAL A 500 14.24 -10.64 11.99
N GLU A 501 15.24 -11.50 11.74
CA GLU A 501 15.98 -11.55 10.47
C GLU A 501 15.40 -12.55 9.46
N ARG A 502 14.57 -13.52 9.92
CA ARG A 502 13.97 -14.51 9.01
C ARG A 502 13.05 -13.87 8.00
N GLU A 503 12.98 -14.47 6.83
CA GLU A 503 12.00 -14.06 5.81
C GLU A 503 10.57 -14.33 6.29
N VAL A 504 9.70 -13.33 6.09
CA VAL A 504 8.26 -13.43 6.37
C VAL A 504 7.47 -12.84 5.21
N SER A 505 6.27 -13.35 5.01
CA SER A 505 5.33 -12.75 4.06
C SER A 505 4.61 -11.55 4.69
N LEU A 506 4.44 -10.47 3.94
CA LEU A 506 3.59 -9.35 4.36
C LEU A 506 2.13 -9.79 4.54
N SER A 507 1.67 -10.82 3.82
CA SER A 507 0.34 -11.42 3.96
C SER A 507 0.08 -11.96 5.38
N ALA A 508 1.14 -12.23 6.17
CA ALA A 508 1.02 -12.68 7.54
C ALA A 508 0.52 -11.58 8.51
N LEU A 509 0.51 -10.31 8.10
CA LEU A 509 0.06 -9.21 8.97
C LEU A 509 -1.41 -9.37 9.38
N ALA A 510 -2.32 -9.54 8.44
CA ALA A 510 -3.75 -9.66 8.74
C ALA A 510 -4.08 -10.88 9.65
N PRO A 511 -3.59 -12.11 9.41
CA PRO A 511 -3.79 -13.21 10.35
C PRO A 511 -3.10 -13.02 11.71
N THR A 512 -2.01 -12.24 11.77
CA THR A 512 -1.37 -11.88 13.04
C THR A 512 -2.26 -10.94 13.87
N LEU A 513 -2.82 -9.92 13.23
CA LEU A 513 -3.76 -9.01 13.89
C LEU A 513 -5.03 -9.76 14.34
N ALA A 514 -5.54 -10.69 13.53
CA ALA A 514 -6.66 -11.54 13.91
C ALA A 514 -6.34 -12.35 15.17
N TYR A 515 -5.13 -12.94 15.24
CA TYR A 515 -4.69 -13.68 16.42
C TYR A 515 -4.58 -12.79 17.67
N ILE A 516 -3.97 -11.60 17.54
CA ILE A 516 -3.83 -10.63 18.63
C ILE A 516 -5.21 -10.18 19.16
N LEU A 517 -6.18 -9.98 18.27
CA LEU A 517 -7.55 -9.61 18.60
C LEU A 517 -8.41 -10.79 19.05
N GLY A 518 -7.92 -12.04 18.91
CA GLY A 518 -8.66 -13.25 19.26
C GLY A 518 -9.92 -13.45 18.44
N ILE A 519 -9.86 -13.14 17.13
CA ILE A 519 -10.93 -13.33 16.16
C ILE A 519 -10.47 -14.25 15.01
N GLU A 520 -11.41 -14.65 14.16
CA GLU A 520 -11.06 -15.43 12.96
C GLU A 520 -10.24 -14.58 11.98
N ARG A 521 -9.20 -15.19 11.40
CA ARG A 521 -8.42 -14.57 10.31
C ARG A 521 -9.29 -14.41 9.05
N PRO A 522 -8.96 -13.47 8.15
CA PRO A 522 -9.65 -13.36 6.86
C PRO A 522 -9.69 -14.71 6.13
N TRP A 523 -10.85 -15.09 5.64
CA TRP A 523 -11.07 -16.46 5.10
C TRP A 523 -10.19 -16.81 3.92
N ALA A 524 -9.74 -15.80 3.18
CA ALA A 524 -8.84 -15.99 2.04
C ALA A 524 -7.36 -16.00 2.42
N SER A 525 -7.04 -15.74 3.69
CA SER A 525 -5.65 -15.67 4.16
C SER A 525 -4.95 -17.01 4.04
N THR A 526 -3.82 -17.03 3.34
CA THR A 526 -2.98 -18.21 3.12
C THR A 526 -1.95 -18.40 4.23
N GLU A 527 -1.55 -17.30 4.86
CA GLU A 527 -0.55 -17.29 5.92
C GLU A 527 -1.16 -17.55 7.32
N THR A 528 -0.30 -17.90 8.25
CA THR A 528 -0.61 -17.99 9.67
C THR A 528 -0.05 -16.79 10.41
N ALA A 529 -0.54 -16.55 11.63
CA ALA A 529 0.00 -15.50 12.50
C ALA A 529 1.52 -15.64 12.67
N LEU A 530 2.24 -14.55 12.75
CA LEU A 530 3.67 -14.51 13.01
C LEU A 530 3.99 -15.13 14.37
N TYR A 531 5.09 -15.87 14.42
CA TYR A 531 5.46 -16.71 15.58
C TYR A 531 5.58 -15.90 16.87
N GLU A 532 6.07 -14.68 16.79
CA GLU A 532 6.33 -13.78 17.92
C GLU A 532 5.04 -13.34 18.63
N PHE A 533 3.87 -13.61 18.05
CA PHE A 533 2.56 -13.24 18.59
C PHE A 533 1.65 -14.44 18.89
N ARG A 534 2.14 -15.69 18.71
CA ARG A 534 1.38 -16.92 18.97
C ARG A 534 1.43 -17.37 20.41
#